data_5c4293694ca0a9746317abe924ae66ef
#
_entry.id   5c4293694ca0a9746317abe924ae66ef
#
_cell.length_a   1.000
_cell.length_b   1.000
_cell.length_c   1.000
_cell.angle_alpha   90.00
_cell.angle_beta   90.00
_cell.angle_gamma   90.00
#
_symmetry.space_group_name_H-M   'P 1'
#
loop_
_entity.id
_entity.type
_entity.pdbx_description
1 polymer ?
#
loop_
_entity_poly.entity_id
_entity_poly.type
_entity_poly.pdbx_seq_one_letter_code
_entity_poly.pdbx_strand_id
1 'polypeptide(L)'
;MADPVTNAPEESRVDAVTPPRSAFALLSRPDFRRVYVAVSASELGDALQYIALMWFAFEAGGPLGVLAVRLADSVPALVFGLHGGLAADRWDRRRVLIGADLVRAAVLVPVAIAGLAGELPLWGLVVAAFLLTAATSYFDPAYGALLPA
;
A
#
# COMPACT_ATOMS: atom_id res chain seq x y z
N MET A 1 31.24 -10.26 -61.53
CA MET A 1 30.43 -11.31 -60.91
C MET A 1 30.10 -10.78 -59.53
N ALA A 2 28.99 -10.08 -59.42
CA ALA A 2 28.56 -9.39 -58.20
C ALA A 2 27.51 -10.21 -57.52
N ASP A 3 27.74 -10.56 -56.28
CA ASP A 3 26.74 -11.24 -55.44
C ASP A 3 25.62 -10.26 -55.06
N PRO A 4 24.37 -10.65 -55.23
CA PRO A 4 23.26 -9.85 -54.74
C PRO A 4 23.12 -10.07 -53.21
N VAL A 5 23.46 -9.03 -52.45
CA VAL A 5 23.14 -8.96 -51.01
C VAL A 5 21.61 -8.91 -50.90
N THR A 6 21.06 -10.02 -50.46
CA THR A 6 19.64 -10.17 -50.16
C THR A 6 19.31 -9.35 -48.93
N ASN A 7 18.86 -8.10 -49.13
CA ASN A 7 18.20 -7.30 -48.12
C ASN A 7 16.82 -7.91 -47.84
N ALA A 8 16.77 -8.85 -46.91
CA ALA A 8 15.50 -9.24 -46.30
C ALA A 8 15.07 -8.10 -45.39
N PRO A 9 13.85 -7.60 -45.52
CA PRO A 9 13.37 -6.51 -44.67
C PRO A 9 13.27 -6.97 -43.22
N GLU A 10 13.89 -6.23 -42.35
CA GLU A 10 13.82 -6.38 -40.88
C GLU A 10 12.41 -6.19 -40.30
N GLU A 11 11.42 -5.96 -41.14
CA GLU A 11 10.03 -5.75 -40.74
C GLU A 11 9.30 -6.98 -40.22
N SER A 12 9.91 -8.16 -40.25
CA SER A 12 9.28 -9.43 -39.82
C SER A 12 9.48 -9.75 -38.34
N ARG A 13 10.09 -8.86 -37.53
CA ARG A 13 10.35 -9.12 -36.11
C ARG A 13 9.46 -8.36 -35.14
N VAL A 14 8.51 -7.59 -35.60
CA VAL A 14 7.73 -6.69 -34.73
C VAL A 14 6.40 -7.26 -34.28
N ASP A 15 6.02 -8.47 -34.54
CA ASP A 15 4.67 -8.94 -34.20
C ASP A 15 4.57 -10.31 -33.52
N ALA A 16 5.44 -10.57 -32.57
CA ALA A 16 5.06 -11.53 -31.53
C ALA A 16 4.62 -10.75 -30.28
N VAL A 17 3.61 -9.87 -30.42
CA VAL A 17 2.83 -9.41 -29.27
C VAL A 17 2.09 -10.65 -28.76
N THR A 18 2.73 -11.29 -27.79
CA THR A 18 2.10 -12.40 -27.04
C THR A 18 0.78 -11.84 -26.49
N PRO A 19 -0.38 -12.42 -26.83
CA PRO A 19 -1.65 -11.90 -26.36
C PRO A 19 -1.62 -11.83 -24.85
N PRO A 20 -2.22 -10.79 -24.22
CA PRO A 20 -2.22 -10.65 -22.77
C PRO A 20 -2.75 -11.95 -22.18
N ARG A 21 -1.89 -12.67 -21.46
CA ARG A 21 -2.30 -13.86 -20.72
C ARG A 21 -3.44 -13.42 -19.83
N SER A 22 -4.64 -13.99 -20.03
CA SER A 22 -5.83 -13.58 -19.29
C SER A 22 -5.49 -13.55 -17.80
N ALA A 23 -5.94 -12.53 -17.07
CA ALA A 23 -5.66 -12.36 -15.63
C ALA A 23 -6.00 -13.66 -14.86
N PHE A 24 -6.98 -14.43 -15.33
CA PHE A 24 -7.33 -15.75 -14.81
C PHE A 24 -6.24 -16.82 -14.97
N ALA A 25 -5.42 -16.74 -16.02
CA ALA A 25 -4.31 -17.67 -16.20
C ALA A 25 -3.16 -17.40 -15.21
N LEU A 26 -3.03 -16.18 -14.71
CA LEU A 26 -2.09 -15.82 -13.65
C LEU A 26 -2.55 -16.35 -12.28
N LEU A 27 -3.84 -16.34 -12.01
CA LEU A 27 -4.44 -16.89 -10.78
C LEU A 27 -4.28 -18.41 -10.64
N SER A 28 -4.04 -19.13 -11.72
CA SER A 28 -3.76 -20.56 -11.66
C SER A 28 -2.37 -20.91 -11.14
N ARG A 29 -1.44 -19.93 -11.07
CA ARG A 29 -0.12 -20.12 -10.49
C ARG A 29 -0.20 -20.01 -8.95
N PRO A 30 0.23 -21.04 -8.18
CA PRO A 30 0.05 -21.06 -6.73
C PRO A 30 0.77 -19.91 -6.02
N ASP A 31 1.93 -19.48 -6.53
CA ASP A 31 2.70 -18.39 -5.93
C ASP A 31 2.02 -17.04 -6.18
N PHE A 32 1.53 -16.78 -7.38
CA PHE A 32 0.76 -15.58 -7.70
C PHE A 32 -0.52 -15.49 -6.86
N ARG A 33 -1.25 -16.59 -6.73
CA ARG A 33 -2.48 -16.65 -5.93
C ARG A 33 -2.22 -16.33 -4.46
N ARG A 34 -1.13 -16.86 -3.87
CA ARG A 34 -0.75 -16.55 -2.47
C ARG A 34 -0.47 -15.08 -2.28
N VAL A 35 0.30 -14.46 -3.16
CA VAL A 35 0.60 -13.03 -3.11
C VAL A 35 -0.68 -12.21 -3.31
N TYR A 36 -1.50 -12.56 -4.29
CA TYR A 36 -2.76 -11.87 -4.56
C TYR A 36 -3.71 -11.89 -3.36
N VAL A 37 -3.90 -13.07 -2.75
CA VAL A 37 -4.75 -13.22 -1.55
C VAL A 37 -4.19 -12.42 -0.38
N ALA A 38 -2.87 -12.44 -0.16
CA ALA A 38 -2.24 -11.69 0.92
C ALA A 38 -2.43 -10.17 0.73
N VAL A 39 -2.19 -9.64 -0.48
CA VAL A 39 -2.41 -8.23 -0.80
C VAL A 39 -3.88 -7.85 -0.65
N SER A 40 -4.81 -8.65 -1.20
CA SER A 40 -6.24 -8.37 -1.09
C SER A 40 -6.73 -8.39 0.36
N ALA A 41 -6.20 -9.28 1.20
CA ALA A 41 -6.52 -9.31 2.62
C ALA A 41 -5.98 -8.09 3.37
N SER A 42 -4.79 -7.62 3.02
CA SER A 42 -4.21 -6.38 3.56
C SER A 42 -5.05 -5.16 3.19
N GLU A 43 -5.40 -5.00 1.91
CA GLU A 43 -6.24 -3.89 1.43
C GLU A 43 -7.62 -3.88 2.11
N LEU A 44 -8.22 -5.07 2.30
CA LEU A 44 -9.48 -5.19 3.04
C LEU A 44 -9.32 -4.77 4.50
N GLY A 45 -8.22 -5.17 5.14
CA GLY A 45 -7.88 -4.75 6.50
C GLY A 45 -7.75 -3.24 6.61
N ASP A 46 -7.09 -2.59 5.67
CA ASP A 46 -6.90 -1.15 5.60
C ASP A 46 -8.23 -0.41 5.43
N ALA A 47 -9.10 -0.91 4.57
CA ALA A 47 -10.44 -0.35 4.39
C ALA A 47 -11.28 -0.45 5.67
N LEU A 48 -11.26 -1.60 6.34
CA LEU A 48 -11.98 -1.81 7.61
C LEU A 48 -11.41 -0.91 8.73
N GLN A 49 -10.09 -0.81 8.83
CA GLN A 49 -9.41 0.09 9.77
C GLN A 49 -9.83 1.55 9.55
N TYR A 50 -9.86 2.00 8.30
CA TYR A 50 -10.26 3.35 7.95
C TYR A 50 -11.70 3.63 8.38
N ILE A 51 -12.64 2.73 8.07
CA ILE A 51 -14.05 2.86 8.45
C ILE A 51 -14.18 2.90 9.98
N ALA A 52 -13.48 2.02 10.70
CA ALA A 52 -13.51 1.97 12.15
C ALA A 52 -12.98 3.27 12.79
N LEU A 53 -11.84 3.78 12.30
CA LEU A 53 -11.29 5.05 12.78
C LEU A 53 -12.26 6.21 12.58
N MET A 54 -12.90 6.30 11.43
CA MET A 54 -13.88 7.36 11.15
C MET A 54 -15.12 7.23 12.04
N TRP A 55 -15.58 6.00 12.27
CA TRP A 55 -16.70 5.74 13.17
C TRP A 55 -16.41 6.18 14.61
N PHE A 56 -15.30 5.71 15.18
CA PHE A 56 -14.89 6.10 16.53
C PHE A 56 -14.59 7.59 16.66
N ALA A 57 -14.02 8.20 15.64
CA ALA A 57 -13.78 9.65 15.61
C ALA A 57 -15.10 10.44 15.66
N PHE A 58 -16.11 9.98 14.92
CA PHE A 58 -17.44 10.59 14.94
C PHE A 58 -18.12 10.39 16.30
N GLU A 59 -18.03 9.21 16.89
CA GLU A 59 -18.60 8.90 18.19
C GLU A 59 -17.96 9.74 19.32
N ALA A 60 -16.62 9.92 19.27
CA ALA A 60 -15.87 10.65 20.28
C ALA A 60 -15.96 12.18 20.18
N GLY A 61 -16.19 12.74 18.98
CA GLY A 61 -16.16 14.20 18.78
C GLY A 61 -17.05 14.73 17.65
N GLY A 62 -17.97 13.91 17.14
CA GLY A 62 -18.83 14.29 16.04
C GLY A 62 -18.07 14.66 14.77
N PRO A 63 -18.61 15.61 13.96
CA PRO A 63 -17.94 16.04 12.72
C PRO A 63 -16.54 16.65 12.95
N LEU A 64 -16.34 17.32 14.09
CA LEU A 64 -15.04 17.89 14.45
C LEU A 64 -14.02 16.80 14.80
N GLY A 65 -14.45 15.71 15.43
CA GLY A 65 -13.62 14.53 15.68
C GLY A 65 -13.11 13.91 14.39
N VAL A 66 -14.00 13.71 13.43
CA VAL A 66 -13.64 13.23 12.09
C VAL A 66 -12.66 14.18 11.41
N LEU A 67 -12.89 15.48 11.47
CA LEU A 67 -11.98 16.47 10.89
C LEU A 67 -10.58 16.41 11.52
N ALA A 68 -10.52 16.30 12.87
CA ALA A 68 -9.25 16.22 13.58
C ALA A 68 -8.43 14.98 13.16
N VAL A 69 -9.08 13.82 13.08
CA VAL A 69 -8.44 12.56 12.63
C VAL A 69 -8.00 12.68 11.17
N ARG A 70 -8.80 13.27 10.29
CA ARG A 70 -8.45 13.48 8.87
C ARG A 70 -7.27 14.44 8.69
N LEU A 71 -7.18 15.50 9.48
CA LEU A 71 -6.02 16.40 9.46
C LEU A 71 -4.76 15.68 9.93
N ALA A 72 -4.86 14.91 11.02
CA ALA A 72 -3.74 14.12 11.53
C ALA A 72 -3.25 13.06 10.52
N ASP A 73 -4.16 12.46 9.76
CA ASP A 73 -3.88 11.52 8.67
C ASP A 73 -3.16 12.21 7.48
N SER A 74 -3.54 13.43 7.15
CA SER A 74 -3.01 14.15 6.00
C SER A 74 -1.59 14.72 6.22
N VAL A 75 -1.23 15.10 7.44
CA VAL A 75 0.07 15.72 7.74
C VAL A 75 1.25 14.79 7.46
N PRO A 76 1.28 13.53 7.92
CA PRO A 76 2.36 12.62 7.60
C PRO A 76 2.48 12.32 6.10
N ALA A 77 1.35 12.20 5.40
CA ALA A 77 1.36 11.96 3.96
C ALA A 77 2.08 13.09 3.20
N LEU A 78 1.86 14.34 3.60
CA LEU A 78 2.55 15.49 3.01
C LEU A 78 4.04 15.56 3.39
N VAL A 79 4.37 15.30 4.65
CA VAL A 79 5.75 15.43 5.15
C VAL A 79 6.63 14.27 4.68
N PHE A 80 6.13 13.04 4.81
CA PHE A 80 6.90 11.83 4.53
C PHE A 80 6.77 11.34 3.09
N GLY A 81 5.67 11.66 2.39
CA GLY A 81 5.48 11.28 1.00
C GLY A 81 6.58 11.82 0.06
N LEU A 82 7.09 13.03 0.34
CA LEU A 82 8.21 13.63 -0.41
C LEU A 82 9.56 12.99 -0.07
N HIS A 83 9.75 12.51 1.16
CA HIS A 83 11.02 11.95 1.64
C HIS A 83 11.09 10.43 1.52
N GLY A 84 9.95 9.73 1.54
CA GLY A 84 9.87 8.27 1.48
C GLY A 84 10.44 7.69 0.18
N GLY A 85 10.30 8.40 -0.94
CA GLY A 85 10.84 7.98 -2.23
C GLY A 85 12.37 7.85 -2.27
N LEU A 86 13.10 8.64 -1.47
CA LEU A 86 14.56 8.62 -1.42
C LEU A 86 15.13 7.52 -0.49
N ALA A 87 14.33 7.06 0.47
CA ALA A 87 14.77 6.06 1.46
C ALA A 87 14.51 4.61 0.99
N ALA A 88 13.49 4.40 0.15
CA ALA A 88 13.04 3.09 -0.30
C ALA A 88 14.10 2.32 -1.10
N ASP A 89 15.01 3.00 -1.82
CA ASP A 89 16.02 2.40 -2.68
C ASP A 89 17.17 1.74 -1.92
N ARG A 90 17.29 1.94 -0.61
CA ARG A 90 18.45 1.48 0.17
C ARG A 90 18.19 0.27 1.08
N TRP A 91 16.93 -0.10 1.30
CA TRP A 91 16.57 -1.10 2.30
C TRP A 91 15.99 -2.36 1.66
N ASP A 92 16.25 -3.50 2.32
CA ASP A 92 15.66 -4.78 1.94
C ASP A 92 14.12 -4.67 2.06
N ARG A 93 13.46 -4.72 0.91
CA ARG A 93 12.03 -4.55 0.75
C ARG A 93 11.21 -5.42 1.69
N ARG A 94 11.61 -6.68 1.89
CA ARG A 94 10.91 -7.61 2.78
C ARG A 94 10.93 -7.13 4.23
N ARG A 95 12.08 -6.60 4.68
CA ARG A 95 12.23 -6.06 6.04
C ARG A 95 11.40 -4.81 6.24
N VAL A 96 11.30 -3.99 5.23
CA VAL A 96 10.49 -2.77 5.22
C VAL A 96 9.00 -3.11 5.37
N LEU A 97 8.49 -4.05 4.59
CA LEU A 97 7.09 -4.49 4.67
C LEU A 97 6.75 -5.11 6.03
N ILE A 98 7.59 -6.01 6.54
CA ILE A 98 7.39 -6.61 7.87
C ILE A 98 7.43 -5.55 8.96
N GLY A 99 8.34 -4.58 8.85
CA GLY A 99 8.44 -3.47 9.80
C GLY A 99 7.19 -2.60 9.81
N ALA A 100 6.65 -2.27 8.64
CA ALA A 100 5.40 -1.51 8.51
C ALA A 100 4.21 -2.24 9.15
N ASP A 101 4.06 -3.54 8.87
CA ASP A 101 2.99 -4.35 9.45
C ASP A 101 3.11 -4.48 10.97
N LEU A 102 4.33 -4.60 11.50
CA LEU A 102 4.57 -4.62 12.95
C LEU A 102 4.22 -3.28 13.61
N VAL A 103 4.58 -2.16 12.99
CA VAL A 103 4.21 -0.82 13.49
C VAL A 103 2.69 -0.65 13.47
N ARG A 104 2.04 -1.03 12.38
CA ARG A 104 0.57 -1.01 12.27
C ARG A 104 -0.08 -1.86 13.38
N ALA A 105 0.37 -3.09 13.56
CA ALA A 105 -0.16 -3.96 14.61
C ALA A 105 0.05 -3.34 16.01
N ALA A 106 1.23 -2.78 16.27
CA ALA A 106 1.55 -2.13 17.55
C ALA A 106 0.66 -0.92 17.85
N VAL A 107 0.19 -0.21 16.83
CA VAL A 107 -0.73 0.92 16.98
C VAL A 107 -2.19 0.44 17.07
N LEU A 108 -2.59 -0.50 16.21
CA LEU A 108 -3.98 -0.93 16.12
C LEU A 108 -4.43 -1.80 17.29
N VAL A 109 -3.56 -2.62 17.86
CA VAL A 109 -3.91 -3.49 18.98
C VAL A 109 -4.35 -2.68 20.21
N PRO A 110 -3.59 -1.67 20.69
CA PRO A 110 -4.03 -0.81 21.78
C PRO A 110 -5.33 -0.05 21.47
N VAL A 111 -5.46 0.47 20.24
CA VAL A 111 -6.66 1.19 19.81
C VAL A 111 -7.88 0.26 19.83
N ALA A 112 -7.74 -0.96 19.34
CA ALA A 112 -8.83 -1.95 19.37
C ALA A 112 -9.23 -2.32 20.81
N ILE A 113 -8.25 -2.55 21.71
CA ILE A 113 -8.52 -2.85 23.11
C ILE A 113 -9.24 -1.69 23.79
N ALA A 114 -8.77 -0.44 23.62
CA ALA A 114 -9.39 0.75 24.19
C ALA A 114 -10.78 0.98 23.61
N GLY A 115 -10.97 0.75 22.31
CA GLY A 115 -12.28 0.86 21.65
C GLY A 115 -13.30 -0.15 22.18
N LEU A 116 -12.88 -1.41 22.39
CA LEU A 116 -13.74 -2.45 22.98
C LEU A 116 -14.06 -2.17 24.45
N ALA A 117 -13.15 -1.53 25.18
CA ALA A 117 -13.37 -1.10 26.57
C ALA A 117 -14.27 0.15 26.67
N GLY A 118 -14.56 0.84 25.57
CA GLY A 118 -15.30 2.11 25.58
C GLY A 118 -14.49 3.29 26.11
N GLU A 119 -13.17 3.15 26.21
CA GLU A 119 -12.25 4.15 26.80
C GLU A 119 -11.34 4.80 25.74
N LEU A 120 -11.79 4.90 24.49
CA LEU A 120 -10.99 5.42 23.39
C LEU A 120 -11.15 6.94 23.24
N PRO A 121 -10.21 7.75 23.78
CA PRO A 121 -10.32 9.20 23.70
C PRO A 121 -9.98 9.69 22.27
N LEU A 122 -10.56 10.83 21.88
CA LEU A 122 -10.34 11.44 20.57
C LEU A 122 -8.85 11.68 20.27
N TRP A 123 -8.06 12.12 21.25
CA TRP A 123 -6.63 12.34 21.06
C TRP A 123 -5.88 11.03 20.73
N GLY A 124 -6.32 9.90 21.29
CA GLY A 124 -5.78 8.58 20.98
C GLY A 124 -5.99 8.19 19.51
N LEU A 125 -7.19 8.49 18.98
CA LEU A 125 -7.50 8.30 17.55
C LEU A 125 -6.67 9.20 16.65
N VAL A 126 -6.47 10.46 17.05
CA VAL A 126 -5.62 11.43 16.32
C VAL A 126 -4.18 10.94 16.25
N VAL A 127 -3.62 10.48 17.37
CA VAL A 127 -2.26 9.93 17.43
C VAL A 127 -2.15 8.64 16.61
N ALA A 128 -3.14 7.76 16.72
CA ALA A 128 -3.16 6.52 15.94
C ALA A 128 -3.19 6.78 14.43
N ALA A 129 -4.08 7.68 13.97
CA ALA A 129 -4.16 8.07 12.57
C ALA A 129 -2.81 8.63 12.06
N PHE A 130 -2.20 9.53 12.82
CA PHE A 130 -0.90 10.09 12.48
C PHE A 130 0.18 9.01 12.34
N LEU A 131 0.30 8.10 13.31
CA LEU A 131 1.32 7.04 13.31
C LEU A 131 1.09 6.03 12.19
N LEU A 132 -0.16 5.65 11.93
CA LEU A 132 -0.50 4.72 10.85
C LEU A 132 -0.16 5.29 9.49
N THR A 133 -0.51 6.55 9.23
CA THR A 133 -0.18 7.20 7.96
C THR A 133 1.30 7.52 7.84
N ALA A 134 1.97 7.88 8.93
CA ALA A 134 3.42 8.06 8.92
C ALA A 134 4.14 6.75 8.54
N ALA A 135 3.72 5.61 9.13
CA ALA A 135 4.24 4.30 8.76
C ALA A 135 3.99 3.96 7.28
N THR A 136 2.75 4.14 6.80
CA THR A 136 2.39 3.86 5.41
C THR A 136 3.15 4.76 4.43
N SER A 137 3.16 6.08 4.66
CA SER A 137 3.82 7.05 3.77
C SER A 137 5.33 6.85 3.65
N TYR A 138 5.97 6.31 4.68
CA TYR A 138 7.40 5.99 4.63
C TYR A 138 7.69 4.72 3.85
N PHE A 139 6.72 3.80 3.76
CA PHE A 139 6.90 2.47 3.18
C PHE A 139 6.23 2.27 1.79
N ASP A 140 5.23 3.10 1.43
CA ASP A 140 4.49 3.02 0.16
C ASP A 140 5.35 3.13 -1.11
N PRO A 141 6.43 3.94 -1.17
CA PRO A 141 7.27 3.99 -2.36
C PRO A 141 7.89 2.64 -2.75
N ALA A 142 8.01 1.72 -1.78
CA ALA A 142 8.48 0.37 -2.03
C ALA A 142 7.49 -0.48 -2.86
N TYR A 143 6.20 -0.14 -2.91
CA TYR A 143 5.19 -0.84 -3.72
C TYR A 143 5.21 -0.42 -5.19
N GLY A 144 5.46 0.86 -5.49
CA GLY A 144 5.45 1.40 -6.87
C GLY A 144 6.52 0.81 -7.78
N ALA A 145 7.62 0.30 -7.24
CA ALA A 145 8.74 -0.29 -7.99
C ALA A 145 8.50 -1.75 -8.45
N LEU A 146 7.31 -2.34 -8.22
CA LEU A 146 7.00 -3.74 -8.60
C LEU A 146 6.34 -3.90 -9.97
N LEU A 147 5.84 -2.82 -10.56
CA LEU A 147 5.24 -2.92 -11.89
C LEU A 147 6.35 -2.71 -12.92
N PRO A 148 6.77 -3.78 -13.65
CA PRO A 148 7.62 -3.61 -14.81
C PRO A 148 6.84 -2.79 -15.85
N ALA A 149 7.50 -1.72 -16.33
CA ALA A 149 7.02 -0.94 -17.47
C ALA A 149 6.95 -1.80 -18.73
#